data_330f69ef16d535e964700ce8a905a695
#
_entry.id   330f69ef16d535e964700ce8a905a695
#
_cell.length_a   1.000
_cell.length_b   1.000
_cell.length_c   1.000
_cell.angle_alpha   90.00
_cell.angle_beta   90.00
_cell.angle_gamma   90.00
#
_symmetry.space_group_name_H-M   'P 1'
#
loop_
_entity.id
_entity.type
_entity.pdbx_description
1 polymer ?
#
loop_
_entity_poly.entity_id
_entity_poly.type
_entity_poly.pdbx_seq_one_letter_code
_entity_poly.pdbx_strand_id
1 'polypeptide(L)'
;MIAHIYGKIAEKFAGNIIVDVNGVGYEITVPTSEFDRAILNEETKLYTYHHITDRSQELFGFASLAAKKLFELLITVQGVGPKAAIAILSLGETEEVRNAIACENTKFIQKATGVGPKAAGRVILDLKDKVGLATSFELLDENDNNIPLTDEALEALIALGYNLAQASKALESIPRDAPTSERVREALKQGI
;
A
#
# COMPACT_ATOMS: atom_id res chain seq x y z
N MET A 1 0.32 5.94 20.08
CA MET A 1 0.48 5.76 18.62
C MET A 1 -0.74 6.31 17.91
N ILE A 2 -0.57 7.10 16.84
CA ILE A 2 -1.65 7.65 16.02
C ILE A 2 -1.82 6.73 14.81
N ALA A 3 -2.97 6.04 14.71
CA ALA A 3 -3.20 4.99 13.72
C ALA A 3 -3.90 5.50 12.45
N HIS A 4 -4.71 6.54 12.58
CA HIS A 4 -5.32 7.27 11.47
C HIS A 4 -5.66 8.69 11.91
N ILE A 5 -5.84 9.57 10.93
CA ILE A 5 -6.31 10.95 11.12
C ILE A 5 -7.47 11.16 10.16
N TYR A 6 -8.54 11.78 10.66
CA TYR A 6 -9.69 12.24 9.87
C TYR A 6 -9.96 13.71 10.18
N GLY A 7 -9.96 14.55 9.17
CA GLY A 7 -10.16 15.98 9.31
C GLY A 7 -10.08 16.70 7.97
N LYS A 8 -9.99 18.04 8.01
CA LYS A 8 -9.89 18.90 6.84
C LYS A 8 -8.44 19.21 6.51
N ILE A 9 -8.09 19.21 5.22
CA ILE A 9 -6.77 19.62 4.74
C ILE A 9 -6.69 21.14 4.87
N ALA A 10 -5.92 21.62 5.85
CA ALA A 10 -5.73 23.04 6.10
C ALA A 10 -4.65 23.65 5.19
N GLU A 11 -3.52 22.96 5.05
CA GLU A 11 -2.37 23.46 4.29
C GLU A 11 -1.63 22.33 3.56
N LYS A 12 -0.87 22.69 2.51
CA LYS A 12 -0.01 21.78 1.74
C LYS A 12 1.33 22.46 1.48
N PHE A 13 2.45 21.80 1.78
CA PHE A 13 3.79 22.31 1.49
C PHE A 13 4.84 21.19 1.45
N ALA A 14 5.74 21.25 0.49
CA ALA A 14 6.95 20.42 0.42
C ALA A 14 6.77 18.92 0.68
N GLY A 15 5.67 18.33 0.16
CA GLY A 15 5.36 16.90 0.34
C GLY A 15 4.66 16.57 1.67
N ASN A 16 4.35 17.61 2.48
CA ASN A 16 3.56 17.49 3.70
C ASN A 16 2.19 18.11 3.52
N ILE A 17 1.21 17.58 4.24
CA ILE A 17 -0.10 18.18 4.40
C ILE A 17 -0.38 18.42 5.88
N ILE A 18 -1.09 19.49 6.19
CA ILE A 18 -1.63 19.72 7.53
C ILE A 18 -3.12 19.36 7.50
N VAL A 19 -3.49 18.42 8.36
CA VAL A 19 -4.90 18.05 8.57
C VAL A 19 -5.36 18.62 9.89
N ASP A 20 -6.36 19.52 9.83
CA ASP A 20 -7.03 20.07 11.00
C ASP A 20 -8.06 19.08 11.53
N VAL A 21 -7.92 18.72 12.80
CA VAL A 21 -8.87 17.89 13.53
C VAL A 21 -9.36 18.68 14.73
N ASN A 22 -10.48 19.35 14.58
CA ASN A 22 -11.12 20.16 15.63
C ASN A 22 -10.17 21.22 16.26
N GLY A 23 -9.40 21.92 15.42
CA GLY A 23 -8.48 22.97 15.85
C GLY A 23 -7.07 22.49 16.23
N VAL A 24 -6.79 21.20 16.04
CA VAL A 24 -5.43 20.64 16.15
C VAL A 24 -4.90 20.28 14.76
N GLY A 25 -3.86 20.97 14.31
CA GLY A 25 -3.19 20.69 13.03
C GLY A 25 -2.16 19.57 13.17
N TYR A 26 -2.33 18.51 12.39
CA TYR A 26 -1.36 17.41 12.27
C TYR A 26 -0.58 17.55 10.98
N GLU A 27 0.74 17.75 11.07
CA GLU A 27 1.62 17.71 9.91
C GLU A 27 1.93 16.26 9.55
N ILE A 28 1.66 15.89 8.29
CA ILE A 28 1.74 14.51 7.80
C ILE A 28 2.53 14.50 6.50
N THR A 29 3.61 13.73 6.47
CA THR A 29 4.36 13.45 5.23
C THR A 29 3.62 12.37 4.44
N VAL A 30 3.35 12.63 3.17
CA VAL A 30 2.59 11.72 2.29
C VAL A 30 3.34 11.43 1.00
N PRO A 31 3.08 10.30 0.32
CA PRO A 31 3.56 10.06 -1.04
C PRO A 31 3.07 11.15 -2.01
N THR A 32 3.80 11.34 -3.12
CA THR A 32 3.46 12.38 -4.12
C THR A 32 2.05 12.23 -4.67
N SER A 33 1.58 11.02 -4.93
CA SER A 33 0.22 10.76 -5.40
C SER A 33 -0.85 11.25 -4.42
N GLU A 34 -0.65 11.04 -3.13
CA GLU A 34 -1.55 11.53 -2.09
C GLU A 34 -1.48 13.05 -1.95
N PHE A 35 -0.26 13.62 -2.03
CA PHE A 35 -0.07 15.06 -2.01
C PHE A 35 -0.79 15.75 -3.17
N ASP A 36 -0.71 15.20 -4.37
CA ASP A 36 -1.35 15.77 -5.56
C ASP A 36 -2.88 15.68 -5.50
N ARG A 37 -3.42 14.58 -4.95
CA ARG A 37 -4.87 14.37 -4.76
C ARG A 37 -5.45 15.21 -3.62
N ALA A 38 -4.64 15.64 -2.67
CA ALA A 38 -5.09 16.41 -1.53
C ALA A 38 -5.62 17.79 -1.96
N ILE A 39 -6.88 18.09 -1.64
CA ILE A 39 -7.56 19.35 -1.99
C ILE A 39 -7.77 20.17 -0.69
N LEU A 40 -7.38 21.44 -0.70
CA LEU A 40 -7.54 22.33 0.46
C LEU A 40 -9.01 22.44 0.87
N ASN A 41 -9.26 22.45 2.16
CA ASN A 41 -10.58 22.51 2.81
C ASN A 41 -11.48 21.29 2.62
N GLU A 42 -11.02 20.23 1.92
CA GLU A 42 -11.75 18.97 1.83
C GLU A 42 -11.41 18.04 3.01
N GLU A 43 -12.39 17.22 3.38
CA GLU A 43 -12.20 16.19 4.38
C GLU A 43 -11.40 15.03 3.82
N THR A 44 -10.47 14.55 4.62
CA THR A 44 -9.65 13.39 4.27
C THR A 44 -9.51 12.44 5.44
N LYS A 45 -9.36 11.15 5.13
CA LYS A 45 -8.94 10.12 6.09
C LYS A 45 -7.63 9.52 5.64
N LEU A 46 -6.62 9.61 6.49
CA LEU A 46 -5.32 9.00 6.24
C LEU A 46 -5.00 7.97 7.31
N TYR A 47 -4.56 6.79 6.89
CA TYR A 47 -3.94 5.81 7.78
C TYR A 47 -2.51 6.24 8.05
N THR A 48 -2.12 6.32 9.32
CA THR A 48 -0.85 6.91 9.70
C THR A 48 0.12 5.89 10.29
N TYR A 49 1.39 6.09 9.98
CA TYR A 49 2.51 5.50 10.69
C TYR A 49 3.16 6.58 11.56
N HIS A 50 3.15 6.39 12.88
CA HIS A 50 3.74 7.33 13.82
C HIS A 50 5.19 6.89 14.12
N HIS A 51 6.14 7.58 13.53
CA HIS A 51 7.57 7.36 13.71
C HIS A 51 8.06 8.20 14.88
N ILE A 52 8.55 7.55 15.93
CA ILE A 52 9.04 8.20 17.13
C ILE A 52 10.51 7.82 17.31
N THR A 53 11.36 8.84 17.43
CA THR A 53 12.77 8.71 17.79
C THR A 53 13.05 9.59 19.00
N ASP A 54 14.24 9.48 19.59
CA ASP A 54 14.64 10.33 20.72
C ASP A 54 14.68 11.82 20.36
N ARG A 55 14.71 12.17 19.07
CA ARG A 55 14.87 13.54 18.57
C ARG A 55 13.70 14.08 17.80
N SER A 56 12.80 13.23 17.31
CA SER A 56 11.69 13.66 16.45
C SER A 56 10.48 12.74 16.59
N GLN A 57 9.31 13.32 16.32
CA GLN A 57 8.07 12.59 16.10
C GLN A 57 7.54 13.02 14.74
N GLU A 58 7.35 12.06 13.86
CA GLU A 58 6.93 12.29 12.48
C GLU A 58 5.71 11.40 12.17
N LEU A 59 4.76 11.96 11.44
CA LEU A 59 3.62 11.21 10.92
C LEU A 59 3.75 11.01 9.42
N PHE A 60 3.60 9.79 9.00
CA PHE A 60 3.53 9.40 7.58
C PHE A 60 2.11 8.93 7.29
N GLY A 61 1.48 9.46 6.24
CA GLY A 61 0.06 9.23 5.94
C GLY A 61 -0.17 8.58 4.58
N PHE A 62 -1.20 7.73 4.52
CA PHE A 62 -1.54 6.93 3.35
C PHE A 62 -3.06 6.86 3.20
N ALA A 63 -3.58 6.92 1.97
CA ALA A 63 -5.01 6.80 1.71
C ALA A 63 -5.56 5.40 1.97
N SER A 64 -4.72 4.36 1.92
CA SER A 64 -5.13 2.98 2.13
C SER A 64 -4.28 2.24 3.16
N LEU A 65 -4.86 1.20 3.78
CA LEU A 65 -4.12 0.29 4.63
C LEU A 65 -3.06 -0.50 3.84
N ALA A 66 -3.32 -0.79 2.57
CA ALA A 66 -2.37 -1.47 1.69
C ALA A 66 -1.10 -0.64 1.49
N ALA A 67 -1.23 0.66 1.20
CA ALA A 67 -0.11 1.59 1.08
C ALA A 67 0.67 1.71 2.39
N LYS A 68 -0.03 1.85 3.53
CA LYS A 68 0.60 1.84 4.86
C LYS A 68 1.38 0.55 5.11
N LYS A 69 0.79 -0.61 4.79
CA LYS A 69 1.44 -1.91 4.97
C LYS A 69 2.70 -2.04 4.12
N LEU A 70 2.65 -1.59 2.86
CA LEU A 70 3.83 -1.57 1.99
C LEU A 70 4.92 -0.65 2.55
N PHE A 71 4.56 0.53 3.08
CA PHE A 71 5.51 1.41 3.77
C PHE A 71 6.17 0.70 4.96
N GLU A 72 5.37 0.03 5.81
CA GLU A 72 5.88 -0.71 6.97
C GLU A 72 6.85 -1.83 6.55
N LEU A 73 6.60 -2.52 5.44
CA LEU A 73 7.52 -3.50 4.87
C LEU A 73 8.82 -2.83 4.37
N LEU A 74 8.72 -1.72 3.64
CA LEU A 74 9.87 -1.00 3.10
C LEU A 74 10.84 -0.54 4.20
N ILE A 75 10.34 -0.02 5.32
CA ILE A 75 11.19 0.44 6.42
C ILE A 75 11.86 -0.70 7.21
N THR A 76 11.45 -1.97 7.03
CA THR A 76 12.16 -3.11 7.61
C THR A 76 13.46 -3.44 6.85
N VAL A 77 13.59 -2.95 5.61
CA VAL A 77 14.75 -3.23 4.76
C VAL A 77 15.95 -2.40 5.23
N GLN A 78 17.07 -3.06 5.46
CA GLN A 78 18.29 -2.37 5.91
C GLN A 78 18.75 -1.33 4.88
N GLY A 79 18.84 -0.07 5.29
CA GLY A 79 19.25 1.06 4.46
C GLY A 79 18.07 1.79 3.82
N VAL A 80 16.84 1.41 4.13
CA VAL A 80 15.61 2.12 3.74
C VAL A 80 14.97 2.72 4.99
N GLY A 81 15.12 4.03 5.16
CA GLY A 81 14.43 4.76 6.23
C GLY A 81 13.07 5.30 5.75
N PRO A 82 12.29 5.94 6.65
CA PRO A 82 10.96 6.45 6.31
C PRO A 82 10.93 7.37 5.09
N LYS A 83 11.89 8.28 4.94
CA LYS A 83 11.99 9.19 3.78
C LYS A 83 12.23 8.45 2.47
N ALA A 84 13.10 7.43 2.49
CA ALA A 84 13.34 6.60 1.31
C ALA A 84 12.11 5.75 0.96
N ALA A 85 11.40 5.24 1.96
CA ALA A 85 10.16 4.49 1.75
C ALA A 85 9.06 5.36 1.12
N ILE A 86 8.88 6.61 1.59
CA ILE A 86 7.98 7.59 0.94
C ILE A 86 8.41 7.87 -0.51
N ALA A 87 9.71 8.05 -0.76
CA ALA A 87 10.21 8.27 -2.12
C ALA A 87 9.94 7.07 -3.04
N ILE A 88 10.04 5.85 -2.55
CA ILE A 88 9.67 4.63 -3.30
C ILE A 88 8.16 4.61 -3.59
N LEU A 89 7.31 4.88 -2.59
CA LEU A 89 5.86 4.93 -2.77
C LEU A 89 5.40 6.10 -3.66
N SER A 90 6.24 7.10 -3.85
CA SER A 90 6.00 8.23 -4.76
C SER A 90 6.35 7.95 -6.22
N LEU A 91 6.86 6.76 -6.56
CA LEU A 91 7.19 6.38 -7.94
C LEU A 91 5.94 6.06 -8.79
N GLY A 92 4.83 5.73 -8.15
CA GLY A 92 3.58 5.40 -8.81
C GLY A 92 2.50 4.99 -7.81
N GLU A 93 1.43 4.40 -8.30
CA GLU A 93 0.38 3.85 -7.44
C GLU A 93 0.90 2.68 -6.60
N THR A 94 0.27 2.43 -5.45
CA THR A 94 0.69 1.37 -4.52
C THR A 94 0.87 0.01 -5.19
N GLU A 95 -0.04 -0.36 -6.09
CA GLU A 95 0.01 -1.64 -6.81
C GLU A 95 1.15 -1.66 -7.84
N GLU A 96 1.45 -0.54 -8.49
CA GLU A 96 2.59 -0.45 -9.41
C GLU A 96 3.91 -0.67 -8.68
N VAL A 97 4.07 -0.06 -7.51
CA VAL A 97 5.27 -0.28 -6.68
C VAL A 97 5.35 -1.72 -6.20
N ARG A 98 4.24 -2.32 -5.77
CA ARG A 98 4.18 -3.73 -5.37
C ARG A 98 4.59 -4.66 -6.53
N ASN A 99 4.01 -4.44 -7.70
CA ASN A 99 4.32 -5.22 -8.90
C ASN A 99 5.79 -5.07 -9.29
N ALA A 100 6.35 -3.87 -9.23
CA ALA A 100 7.76 -3.66 -9.50
C ALA A 100 8.67 -4.46 -8.55
N ILE A 101 8.30 -4.57 -7.27
CA ILE A 101 9.04 -5.38 -6.29
C ILE A 101 8.87 -6.88 -6.60
N ALA A 102 7.64 -7.35 -6.84
CA ALA A 102 7.35 -8.75 -7.12
C ALA A 102 8.01 -9.24 -8.42
N CYS A 103 8.03 -8.38 -9.46
CA CYS A 103 8.69 -8.65 -10.75
C CYS A 103 10.20 -8.36 -10.76
N GLU A 104 10.81 -8.13 -9.61
CA GLU A 104 12.25 -7.88 -9.44
C GLU A 104 12.78 -6.67 -10.26
N ASN A 105 11.93 -5.66 -10.52
CA ASN A 105 12.28 -4.47 -11.29
C ASN A 105 13.11 -3.47 -10.45
N THR A 106 14.38 -3.82 -10.21
CA THR A 106 15.33 -3.00 -9.46
C THR A 106 15.49 -1.59 -10.06
N LYS A 107 15.45 -1.48 -11.41
CA LYS A 107 15.59 -0.18 -12.09
C LYS A 107 14.45 0.79 -11.76
N PHE A 108 13.24 0.26 -11.58
CA PHE A 108 12.11 1.08 -11.17
C PHE A 108 12.33 1.64 -9.78
N ILE A 109 12.71 0.81 -8.81
CA ILE A 109 12.95 1.23 -7.41
C ILE A 109 14.12 2.22 -7.31
N GLN A 110 15.15 2.10 -8.14
CA GLN A 110 16.29 3.03 -8.19
C GLN A 110 15.92 4.46 -8.62
N LYS A 111 14.76 4.68 -9.23
CA LYS A 111 14.30 6.03 -9.58
C LYS A 111 13.92 6.86 -8.35
N ALA A 112 13.68 6.20 -7.20
CA ALA A 112 13.32 6.91 -5.97
C ALA A 112 14.50 7.71 -5.43
N THR A 113 14.24 8.96 -5.10
CA THR A 113 15.25 9.87 -4.55
C THR A 113 15.84 9.31 -3.26
N GLY A 114 17.17 9.23 -3.19
CA GLY A 114 17.88 8.69 -2.03
C GLY A 114 17.97 7.16 -1.98
N VAL A 115 17.50 6.46 -3.01
CA VAL A 115 17.59 5.00 -3.11
C VAL A 115 18.64 4.59 -4.13
N GLY A 116 19.80 4.19 -3.66
CA GLY A 116 20.89 3.71 -4.52
C GLY A 116 20.70 2.25 -4.96
N PRO A 117 21.55 1.76 -5.91
CA PRO A 117 21.47 0.40 -6.43
C PRO A 117 21.48 -0.70 -5.35
N LYS A 118 22.28 -0.48 -4.30
CA LYS A 118 22.40 -1.42 -3.17
C LYS A 118 21.11 -1.52 -2.36
N ALA A 119 20.47 -0.36 -2.06
CA ALA A 119 19.22 -0.32 -1.31
C ALA A 119 18.08 -0.90 -2.15
N ALA A 120 17.98 -0.54 -3.44
CA ALA A 120 16.99 -1.09 -4.34
C ALA A 120 17.11 -2.62 -4.49
N GLY A 121 18.34 -3.14 -4.66
CA GLY A 121 18.57 -4.60 -4.70
C GLY A 121 18.12 -5.31 -3.41
N ARG A 122 18.33 -4.69 -2.24
CA ARG A 122 17.85 -5.25 -0.97
C ARG A 122 16.33 -5.20 -0.85
N VAL A 123 15.69 -4.10 -1.26
CA VAL A 123 14.21 -4.01 -1.30
C VAL A 123 13.64 -5.19 -2.07
N ILE A 124 14.16 -5.47 -3.25
CA ILE A 124 13.73 -6.63 -4.05
C ILE A 124 13.97 -7.95 -3.30
N LEU A 125 15.21 -8.17 -2.84
CA LEU A 125 15.58 -9.43 -2.19
C LEU A 125 14.75 -9.73 -0.94
N ASP A 126 14.50 -8.72 -0.10
CA ASP A 126 13.85 -8.88 1.20
C ASP A 126 12.32 -8.90 1.10
N LEU A 127 11.75 -8.30 0.04
CA LEU A 127 10.31 -8.06 -0.04
C LEU A 127 9.59 -8.79 -1.18
N LYS A 128 10.23 -9.30 -2.23
CA LYS A 128 9.56 -9.94 -3.36
C LYS A 128 8.54 -11.02 -2.97
N ASP A 129 8.88 -11.85 -1.99
CA ASP A 129 8.01 -12.91 -1.49
C ASP A 129 6.97 -12.45 -0.45
N LYS A 130 7.13 -11.21 0.06
CA LYS A 130 6.27 -10.64 1.10
C LYS A 130 5.19 -9.69 0.57
N VAL A 131 5.43 -9.07 -0.58
CA VAL A 131 4.47 -8.12 -1.18
C VAL A 131 3.32 -8.82 -1.93
N GLY A 132 3.37 -10.16 -2.03
CA GLY A 132 2.42 -10.96 -2.80
C GLY A 132 2.82 -11.05 -4.28
N LEU A 133 2.26 -12.03 -4.99
CA LEU A 133 2.47 -12.16 -6.43
C LEU A 133 1.92 -10.93 -7.16
N ALA A 134 2.68 -10.44 -8.14
CA ALA A 134 2.15 -9.52 -9.13
C ALA A 134 0.89 -10.14 -9.73
N THR A 135 -0.25 -9.49 -9.57
CA THR A 135 -1.40 -9.81 -10.41
C THR A 135 -0.94 -9.54 -11.85
N SER A 136 -0.94 -10.58 -12.66
CA SER A 136 -0.59 -10.52 -14.09
C SER A 136 -1.66 -9.69 -14.80
N PHE A 137 -1.58 -8.37 -14.67
CA PHE A 137 -2.48 -7.43 -15.36
C PHE A 137 -2.09 -7.21 -16.82
N GLU A 138 -1.05 -7.87 -17.31
CA GLU A 138 -0.58 -7.73 -18.71
C GLU A 138 -1.24 -8.67 -19.70
N LEU A 139 -2.24 -9.47 -19.33
CA LEU A 139 -2.90 -10.40 -20.26
C LEU A 139 -4.43 -10.26 -20.28
N LEU A 140 -4.98 -9.06 -20.07
CA LEU A 140 -6.37 -8.81 -20.40
C LEU A 140 -6.42 -7.76 -21.50
N ASP A 141 -6.69 -8.28 -22.73
CA ASP A 141 -7.06 -7.50 -23.92
C ASP A 141 -8.06 -6.38 -23.55
N GLU A 142 -7.90 -5.24 -24.23
CA GLU A 142 -8.69 -4.01 -24.10
C GLU A 142 -10.21 -4.15 -24.38
N ASN A 143 -10.77 -5.35 -24.32
CA ASN A 143 -12.14 -5.60 -24.78
C ASN A 143 -13.11 -6.26 -23.78
N ASP A 144 -12.79 -6.34 -22.48
CA ASP A 144 -13.80 -6.84 -21.53
C ASP A 144 -14.10 -5.83 -20.42
N ASN A 145 -15.27 -5.17 -20.58
CA ASN A 145 -15.86 -4.25 -19.65
C ASN A 145 -16.24 -4.96 -18.33
N ASN A 146 -15.93 -4.35 -17.20
CA ASN A 146 -16.46 -4.61 -15.86
C ASN A 146 -15.96 -5.85 -15.12
N ILE A 147 -14.82 -5.68 -14.41
CA ILE A 147 -14.63 -6.42 -13.16
C ILE A 147 -14.33 -5.38 -12.06
N PRO A 148 -15.16 -5.27 -11.01
CA PRO A 148 -14.83 -4.47 -9.85
C PRO A 148 -13.59 -5.08 -9.18
N LEU A 149 -12.58 -4.28 -8.94
CA LEU A 149 -11.26 -4.65 -8.39
C LEU A 149 -11.27 -5.00 -6.89
N THR A 150 -12.41 -5.29 -6.29
CA THR A 150 -12.52 -5.67 -4.87
C THR A 150 -13.32 -6.95 -4.74
N ASP A 151 -12.62 -8.09 -4.87
CA ASP A 151 -13.22 -9.35 -4.44
C ASP A 151 -13.10 -9.44 -2.92
N GLU A 152 -14.17 -9.11 -2.21
CA GLU A 152 -14.24 -9.14 -0.74
C GLU A 152 -13.83 -10.51 -0.14
N ALA A 153 -14.07 -11.61 -0.85
CA ALA A 153 -13.66 -12.93 -0.40
C ALA A 153 -12.14 -13.10 -0.47
N LEU A 154 -11.49 -12.52 -1.48
CA LEU A 154 -10.04 -12.50 -1.61
C LEU A 154 -9.40 -11.67 -0.48
N GLU A 155 -9.94 -10.49 -0.22
CA GLU A 155 -9.48 -9.62 0.87
C GLU A 155 -9.64 -10.29 2.24
N ALA A 156 -10.75 -10.98 2.47
CA ALA A 156 -11.00 -11.70 3.71
C ALA A 156 -9.99 -12.85 3.93
N LEU A 157 -9.65 -13.62 2.89
CA LEU A 157 -8.65 -14.69 2.99
C LEU A 157 -7.24 -14.12 3.24
N ILE A 158 -6.89 -13.00 2.63
CA ILE A 158 -5.63 -12.31 2.89
C ILE A 158 -5.58 -11.80 4.34
N ALA A 159 -6.67 -11.26 4.86
CA ALA A 159 -6.79 -10.83 6.25
C ALA A 159 -6.65 -12.00 7.25
N LEU A 160 -7.04 -13.22 6.86
CA LEU A 160 -6.85 -14.45 7.63
C LEU A 160 -5.41 -15.01 7.55
N GLY A 161 -4.51 -14.36 6.79
CA GLY A 161 -3.10 -14.70 6.74
C GLY A 161 -2.66 -15.53 5.52
N TYR A 162 -3.57 -15.80 4.58
CA TYR A 162 -3.21 -16.46 3.31
C TYR A 162 -2.50 -15.47 2.39
N ASN A 163 -1.51 -15.94 1.63
CA ASN A 163 -0.94 -15.11 0.58
C ASN A 163 -1.90 -15.03 -0.62
N LEU A 164 -1.69 -14.02 -1.47
CA LEU A 164 -2.57 -13.76 -2.62
C LEU A 164 -2.71 -14.97 -3.56
N ALA A 165 -1.61 -15.70 -3.79
CA ALA A 165 -1.63 -16.89 -4.65
C ALA A 165 -2.48 -18.02 -4.07
N GLN A 166 -2.37 -18.25 -2.78
CA GLN A 166 -3.17 -19.24 -2.06
C GLN A 166 -4.65 -18.85 -2.07
N ALA A 167 -4.94 -17.58 -1.74
CA ALA A 167 -6.31 -17.07 -1.71
C ALA A 167 -6.97 -17.09 -3.11
N SER A 168 -6.25 -16.65 -4.15
CA SER A 168 -6.75 -16.72 -5.53
C SER A 168 -7.01 -18.13 -5.99
N LYS A 169 -6.08 -19.05 -5.75
CA LYS A 169 -6.22 -20.47 -6.12
C LYS A 169 -7.39 -21.13 -5.41
N ALA A 170 -7.61 -20.81 -4.13
CA ALA A 170 -8.73 -21.36 -3.37
C ALA A 170 -10.08 -20.85 -3.87
N LEU A 171 -10.15 -19.63 -4.38
CA LEU A 171 -11.36 -19.03 -4.93
C LEU A 171 -11.62 -19.40 -6.39
N GLU A 172 -10.63 -19.92 -7.11
CA GLU A 172 -10.72 -20.23 -8.55
C GLU A 172 -11.82 -21.23 -8.88
N SER A 173 -12.05 -22.22 -7.99
CA SER A 173 -13.08 -23.26 -8.15
C SER A 173 -14.45 -22.87 -7.62
N ILE A 174 -14.61 -21.69 -7.01
CA ILE A 174 -15.85 -21.27 -6.32
C ILE A 174 -16.57 -20.23 -7.16
N PRO A 175 -17.89 -20.38 -7.41
CA PRO A 175 -18.65 -19.43 -8.19
C PRO A 175 -18.57 -18.01 -7.65
N ARG A 176 -18.35 -17.03 -8.54
CA ARG A 176 -18.16 -15.61 -8.15
C ARG A 176 -19.46 -14.93 -7.70
N ASP A 177 -20.60 -15.46 -8.07
CA ASP A 177 -21.94 -15.00 -7.71
C ASP A 177 -22.42 -15.47 -6.34
N ALA A 178 -21.68 -16.39 -5.69
CA ALA A 178 -21.97 -16.82 -4.32
C ALA A 178 -21.64 -15.72 -3.29
N PRO A 179 -22.36 -15.64 -2.16
CA PRO A 179 -22.10 -14.68 -1.10
C PRO A 179 -20.64 -14.78 -0.58
N THR A 180 -20.02 -13.64 -0.27
CA THR A 180 -18.64 -13.53 0.23
C THR A 180 -18.34 -14.50 1.37
N SER A 181 -19.26 -14.59 2.35
CA SER A 181 -19.12 -15.49 3.50
C SER A 181 -19.11 -16.97 3.14
N GLU A 182 -19.85 -17.34 2.11
CA GLU A 182 -19.90 -18.73 1.62
C GLU A 182 -18.65 -19.06 0.82
N ARG A 183 -18.19 -18.15 -0.02
CA ARG A 183 -16.94 -18.28 -0.77
C ARG A 183 -15.73 -18.45 0.15
N VAL A 184 -15.62 -17.60 1.18
CA VAL A 184 -14.54 -17.70 2.18
C VAL A 184 -14.62 -19.04 2.91
N ARG A 185 -15.81 -19.47 3.33
CA ARG A 185 -15.99 -20.74 4.03
C ARG A 185 -15.61 -21.96 3.18
N GLU A 186 -16.00 -21.95 1.90
CA GLU A 186 -15.66 -23.06 0.98
C GLU A 186 -14.15 -23.07 0.67
N ALA A 187 -13.52 -21.92 0.48
CA ALA A 187 -12.07 -21.80 0.30
C ALA A 187 -11.30 -22.38 1.49
N LEU A 188 -11.73 -22.09 2.72
CA LEU A 188 -11.13 -22.61 3.95
C LEU A 188 -11.31 -24.12 4.12
N LYS A 189 -12.41 -24.72 3.62
CA LYS A 189 -12.64 -26.16 3.67
C LYS A 189 -11.75 -26.96 2.71
N GLN A 190 -11.35 -26.35 1.59
CA GLN A 190 -10.52 -27.03 0.61
C GLN A 190 -9.06 -27.22 1.08
N GLY A 191 -8.70 -26.69 2.24
CA GLY A 191 -7.41 -26.88 2.88
C GLY A 191 -6.28 -26.33 2.01
N ILE A 192 -6.02 -25.04 2.15
CA ILE A 192 -4.91 -24.36 1.44
C ILE A 192 -3.59 -24.67 2.14
#